data_bee89d51f67be97510ab7335fb543ee4
#
_entry.id   bee89d51f67be97510ab7335fb543ee4
#
_cell.length_a   1.000
_cell.length_b   1.000
_cell.length_c   1.000
_cell.angle_alpha   90.00
_cell.angle_beta   90.00
_cell.angle_gamma   90.00
#
_symmetry.space_group_name_H-M   'P 1'
#
loop_
_entity.id
_entity.type
_entity.pdbx_description
1 polymer ?
#
loop_
_entity_poly.entity_id
_entity_poly.type
_entity_poly.pdbx_seq_one_letter_code
_entity_poly.pdbx_strand_id
1 'polypeptide(L)'
;MITKKPKQREPKTIRAIDWSRARYLGGGGYAAIFKVGSNTVAKVGVVDEIESEMQRAYAKLEAALPVLDYKPGLMLPRRIRRKTCPCHGPRKEIVACGENCACESELDVLLMPLADMNITSKEATDLMALMSELQQEHPEQRPWDDRMSNCAKYQGKAVALDFGGAQ
;
A
#
# COMPACT_ATOMS: atom_id res chain seq x y z
N MET A 1 -30.68 -9.75 -20.08
CA MET A 1 -30.61 -9.53 -18.62
C MET A 1 -29.20 -9.10 -18.25
N ILE A 2 -29.01 -7.87 -17.82
CA ILE A 2 -27.72 -7.39 -17.32
C ILE A 2 -27.67 -7.83 -15.84
N THR A 3 -26.98 -8.92 -15.56
CA THR A 3 -26.69 -9.34 -14.19
C THR A 3 -25.72 -8.32 -13.59
N LYS A 4 -26.23 -7.40 -12.77
CA LYS A 4 -25.38 -6.52 -11.94
C LYS A 4 -24.47 -7.42 -11.10
N LYS A 5 -23.16 -7.41 -11.38
CA LYS A 5 -22.18 -8.08 -10.51
C LYS A 5 -22.44 -7.62 -9.07
N PRO A 6 -22.54 -8.51 -8.09
CA PRO A 6 -22.76 -8.12 -6.70
C PRO A 6 -21.66 -7.17 -6.27
N LYS A 7 -22.06 -6.04 -5.68
CA LYS A 7 -21.14 -5.03 -5.17
C LYS A 7 -20.19 -5.68 -4.17
N GLN A 8 -18.90 -5.59 -4.41
CA GLN A 8 -17.90 -6.15 -3.50
C GLN A 8 -18.03 -5.41 -2.16
N ARG A 9 -18.16 -6.16 -1.06
CA ARG A 9 -18.18 -5.57 0.28
C ARG A 9 -16.87 -4.86 0.55
N GLU A 10 -16.92 -3.71 1.24
CA GLU A 10 -15.73 -2.99 1.71
C GLU A 10 -15.18 -3.69 2.95
N PRO A 11 -13.99 -4.32 2.88
CA PRO A 11 -13.38 -4.89 4.06
C PRO A 11 -12.85 -3.77 4.96
N LYS A 12 -13.19 -3.82 6.24
CA LYS A 12 -12.68 -2.91 7.27
C LYS A 12 -11.48 -3.51 8.02
N THR A 13 -11.29 -4.81 7.90
CA THR A 13 -10.19 -5.57 8.48
C THR A 13 -9.61 -6.53 7.47
N ILE A 14 -8.36 -6.91 7.66
CA ILE A 14 -7.68 -7.86 6.78
C ILE A 14 -8.35 -9.23 6.82
N ARG A 15 -8.87 -9.64 7.98
CA ARG A 15 -9.61 -10.89 8.13
C ARG A 15 -10.88 -10.94 7.26
N ALA A 16 -11.49 -9.81 6.96
CA ALA A 16 -12.70 -9.71 6.14
C ALA A 16 -12.43 -9.70 4.63
N ILE A 17 -11.17 -9.74 4.19
CA ILE A 17 -10.81 -9.71 2.77
C ILE A 17 -11.15 -11.04 2.10
N ASP A 18 -11.91 -10.97 1.02
CA ASP A 18 -12.06 -12.07 0.07
C ASP A 18 -10.92 -12.04 -0.96
N TRP A 19 -9.84 -12.74 -0.66
CA TRP A 19 -8.65 -12.80 -1.50
C TRP A 19 -8.89 -13.42 -2.87
N SER A 20 -9.93 -14.24 -3.05
CA SER A 20 -10.28 -14.82 -4.34
C SER A 20 -10.72 -13.76 -5.35
N ARG A 21 -11.20 -12.63 -4.86
CA ARG A 21 -11.69 -11.49 -5.66
C ARG A 21 -10.69 -10.34 -5.72
N ALA A 22 -9.55 -10.44 -5.04
CA ALA A 22 -8.53 -9.42 -5.04
C ALA A 22 -7.94 -9.25 -6.45
N ARG A 23 -7.81 -8.00 -6.87
CA ARG A 23 -7.28 -7.64 -8.19
C ARG A 23 -5.96 -6.90 -8.06
N TYR A 24 -4.91 -7.42 -8.69
CA TYR A 24 -3.61 -6.77 -8.76
C TYR A 24 -3.71 -5.41 -9.47
N LEU A 25 -3.19 -4.35 -8.85
CA LEU A 25 -3.14 -3.00 -9.40
C LEU A 25 -1.73 -2.58 -9.82
N GLY A 26 -0.72 -3.04 -9.12
CA GLY A 26 0.67 -2.70 -9.38
C GLY A 26 1.56 -3.12 -8.22
N GLY A 27 2.86 -2.94 -8.36
CA GLY A 27 3.82 -3.27 -7.31
C GLY A 27 5.21 -2.76 -7.61
N GLY A 28 6.03 -2.71 -6.57
CA GLY A 28 7.45 -2.40 -6.61
C GLY A 28 8.29 -3.62 -6.23
N GLY A 29 9.56 -3.37 -5.82
CA GLY A 29 10.49 -4.45 -5.44
C GLY A 29 10.10 -5.20 -4.17
N TYR A 30 9.37 -4.58 -3.25
CA TYR A 30 9.11 -5.11 -1.91
C TYR A 30 7.64 -5.40 -1.60
N ALA A 31 6.71 -4.83 -2.36
CA ALA A 31 5.29 -4.98 -2.12
C ALA A 31 4.45 -4.85 -3.39
N ALA A 32 3.26 -5.42 -3.37
CA ALA A 32 2.25 -5.30 -4.41
C ALA A 32 0.96 -4.72 -3.83
N ILE A 33 0.20 -4.01 -4.67
CA ILE A 33 -1.07 -3.41 -4.31
C ILE A 33 -2.20 -4.20 -4.96
N PHE A 34 -3.17 -4.60 -4.16
CA PHE A 34 -4.37 -5.31 -4.60
C PHE A 34 -5.62 -4.52 -4.24
N LYS A 35 -6.53 -4.38 -5.20
CA LYS A 35 -7.88 -3.89 -4.92
C LYS A 35 -8.68 -5.02 -4.28
N VAL A 36 -9.14 -4.84 -3.06
CA VAL A 36 -9.83 -5.84 -2.24
C VAL A 36 -11.27 -5.46 -1.89
N GLY A 37 -11.67 -4.25 -2.22
CA GLY A 37 -13.02 -3.71 -2.10
C GLY A 37 -13.31 -2.74 -3.23
N SER A 38 -14.46 -2.08 -3.24
CA SER A 38 -14.78 -1.03 -4.22
C SER A 38 -13.87 0.18 -4.03
N ASN A 39 -13.60 0.54 -2.76
CA ASN A 39 -12.80 1.70 -2.36
C ASN A 39 -11.68 1.32 -1.37
N THR A 40 -11.21 0.07 -1.39
CA THR A 40 -10.22 -0.43 -0.46
C THR A 40 -9.12 -1.20 -1.18
N VAL A 41 -7.89 -0.96 -0.77
CA VAL A 41 -6.69 -1.63 -1.28
C VAL A 41 -5.90 -2.27 -0.14
N ALA A 42 -5.18 -3.34 -0.47
CA ALA A 42 -4.22 -3.97 0.41
C ALA A 42 -2.82 -3.89 -0.20
N LYS A 43 -1.87 -3.33 0.54
CA LYS A 43 -0.44 -3.44 0.26
C LYS A 43 0.06 -4.75 0.87
N VAL A 44 0.63 -5.62 0.05
CA VAL A 44 1.06 -6.97 0.43
C VAL A 44 2.53 -7.14 0.11
N GLY A 45 3.32 -7.56 1.08
CA GLY A 45 4.74 -7.80 0.88
C GLY A 45 5.55 -7.63 2.16
N VAL A 46 6.69 -6.96 2.04
CA VAL A 46 7.49 -6.53 3.19
C VAL A 46 7.00 -5.16 3.62
N VAL A 47 6.14 -5.13 4.64
CA VAL A 47 5.58 -3.91 5.23
C VAL A 47 5.87 -3.96 6.72
N ASP A 48 6.87 -3.22 7.18
CA ASP A 48 7.21 -3.27 8.60
C ASP A 48 6.20 -2.50 9.48
N GLU A 49 6.20 -2.82 10.76
CA GLU A 49 5.31 -2.18 11.73
C GLU A 49 5.56 -0.67 11.81
N ILE A 50 6.81 -0.23 11.69
CA ILE A 50 7.20 1.18 11.71
C ILE A 50 6.52 1.94 10.56
N GLU A 51 6.47 1.38 9.36
CA GLU A 51 5.75 1.96 8.22
C GLU A 51 4.27 2.20 8.57
N SER A 52 3.62 1.19 9.15
CA SER A 52 2.21 1.28 9.56
C SER A 52 1.99 2.35 10.64
N GLU A 53 2.86 2.40 11.64
CA GLU A 53 2.79 3.38 12.73
C GLU A 53 3.01 4.80 12.24
N MET A 54 4.01 5.02 11.39
CA MET A 54 4.28 6.32 10.77
C MET A 54 3.11 6.79 9.93
N GLN A 55 2.57 5.93 9.07
CA GLN A 55 1.43 6.29 8.25
C GLN A 55 0.23 6.67 9.12
N ARG A 56 -0.03 5.97 10.21
CA ARG A 56 -1.09 6.32 11.18
C ARG A 56 -0.85 7.67 11.84
N ALA A 57 0.39 7.96 12.23
CA ALA A 57 0.75 9.23 12.84
C ALA A 57 0.48 10.41 11.90
N TYR A 58 0.96 10.32 10.65
CA TYR A 58 0.73 11.37 9.65
C TYR A 58 -0.74 11.45 9.18
N ALA A 59 -1.47 10.33 9.19
CA ALA A 59 -2.90 10.32 8.88
C ALA A 59 -3.72 11.09 9.91
N LYS A 60 -3.33 11.08 11.20
CA LYS A 60 -3.95 11.91 12.24
C LYS A 60 -3.75 13.40 12.00
N LEU A 61 -2.69 13.78 11.29
CA LEU A 61 -2.39 15.15 10.87
C LEU A 61 -2.98 15.47 9.48
N GLU A 62 -3.81 14.58 8.94
CA GLU A 62 -4.40 14.69 7.59
C GLU A 62 -3.38 14.77 6.45
N ALA A 63 -2.14 14.34 6.68
CA ALA A 63 -1.04 14.39 5.72
C ALA A 63 -0.76 13.04 5.03
N ALA A 64 -1.34 11.95 5.50
CA ALA A 64 -1.17 10.61 4.93
C ALA A 64 -2.51 9.88 4.75
N LEU A 65 -2.49 8.86 3.88
CA LEU A 65 -3.63 7.97 3.70
C LEU A 65 -3.90 7.18 4.99
N PRO A 66 -5.16 7.07 5.45
CA PRO A 66 -5.47 6.32 6.66
C PRO A 66 -5.08 4.85 6.57
N VAL A 67 -4.70 4.26 7.69
CA VAL A 67 -4.53 2.81 7.86
C VAL A 67 -5.80 2.23 8.46
N LEU A 68 -6.45 1.32 7.75
CA LEU A 68 -7.64 0.62 8.23
C LEU A 68 -7.28 -0.57 9.11
N ASP A 69 -6.27 -1.34 8.71
CA ASP A 69 -5.77 -2.49 9.46
C ASP A 69 -4.34 -2.83 9.03
N TYR A 70 -3.58 -3.49 9.91
CA TYR A 70 -2.25 -4.02 9.62
C TYR A 70 -2.07 -5.37 10.29
N LYS A 71 -1.55 -6.34 9.54
CA LYS A 71 -1.20 -7.68 10.04
C LYS A 71 0.13 -8.14 9.45
N PRO A 72 1.12 -8.42 10.27
CA PRO A 72 2.36 -9.05 9.83
C PRO A 72 2.22 -10.56 9.70
N GLY A 73 3.06 -11.16 8.88
CA GLY A 73 3.32 -12.60 8.87
C GLY A 73 2.12 -13.47 8.50
N LEU A 74 1.38 -13.13 7.44
CA LEU A 74 0.24 -13.90 6.98
C LEU A 74 0.60 -14.84 5.83
N MET A 75 0.16 -16.10 5.94
CA MET A 75 0.19 -17.05 4.83
C MET A 75 -1.01 -16.82 3.92
N LEU A 76 -0.83 -16.01 2.89
CA LEU A 76 -1.85 -15.64 1.92
C LEU A 76 -2.04 -16.74 0.85
N PRO A 77 -3.15 -16.74 0.09
CA PRO A 77 -3.33 -17.64 -1.04
C PRO A 77 -2.15 -17.56 -2.03
N ARG A 78 -1.77 -18.70 -2.61
CA ARG A 78 -0.62 -18.81 -3.53
C ARG A 78 -0.68 -17.80 -4.67
N ARG A 79 -1.87 -17.54 -5.22
CA ARG A 79 -2.07 -16.56 -6.29
C ARG A 79 -1.61 -15.15 -5.89
N ILE A 80 -1.91 -14.74 -4.66
CA ILE A 80 -1.51 -13.43 -4.11
C ILE A 80 0.01 -13.40 -3.90
N ARG A 81 0.56 -14.42 -3.26
CA ARG A 81 2.02 -14.52 -3.01
C ARG A 81 2.83 -14.50 -4.30
N ARG A 82 2.37 -15.20 -5.35
CA ARG A 82 3.04 -15.21 -6.66
C ARG A 82 3.01 -13.85 -7.34
N LYS A 83 1.92 -13.10 -7.24
CA LYS A 83 1.84 -11.74 -7.80
C LYS A 83 2.71 -10.75 -7.04
N THR A 84 2.94 -10.96 -5.76
CA THR A 84 3.82 -10.14 -4.93
C THR A 84 5.29 -10.47 -5.18
N CYS A 85 5.60 -11.71 -5.56
CA CYS A 85 6.97 -12.16 -5.78
C CYS A 85 7.59 -11.53 -7.05
N PRO A 86 8.77 -10.91 -6.96
CA PRO A 86 9.49 -10.35 -8.11
C PRO A 86 9.77 -11.38 -9.21
N CYS A 87 9.95 -12.66 -8.86
CA CYS A 87 10.24 -13.75 -9.79
C CYS A 87 9.04 -14.10 -10.70
N HIS A 88 7.82 -13.81 -10.25
CA HIS A 88 6.58 -14.18 -10.93
C HIS A 88 5.72 -12.96 -11.29
N GLY A 89 6.13 -11.78 -10.87
CA GLY A 89 5.44 -10.52 -11.16
C GLY A 89 5.51 -10.13 -12.64
N PRO A 90 4.79 -9.08 -13.03
CA PRO A 90 4.77 -8.60 -14.42
C PRO A 90 6.12 -8.10 -14.94
N ARG A 91 7.06 -7.78 -14.06
CA ARG A 91 8.46 -7.57 -14.40
C ARG A 91 9.14 -8.93 -14.42
N LYS A 92 9.11 -9.59 -15.57
CA LYS A 92 9.76 -10.89 -15.82
C LYS A 92 11.29 -10.78 -15.73
N GLU A 93 11.82 -10.47 -14.58
CA GLU A 93 13.20 -10.82 -14.29
C GLU A 93 13.21 -12.31 -14.00
N ILE A 94 13.84 -13.07 -14.88
CA ILE A 94 14.00 -14.52 -14.76
C ILE A 94 15.08 -14.77 -13.68
N VAL A 95 14.70 -14.52 -12.43
CA VAL A 95 15.47 -14.97 -11.30
C VAL A 95 14.74 -16.18 -10.74
N ALA A 96 15.43 -17.32 -10.68
CA ALA A 96 14.86 -18.51 -10.04
C ALA A 96 14.45 -18.18 -8.61
N CYS A 97 13.24 -18.58 -8.19
CA CYS A 97 12.81 -18.43 -6.82
C CYS A 97 13.80 -19.12 -5.88
N GLY A 98 14.45 -18.35 -4.99
CA GLY A 98 15.27 -18.88 -3.92
C GLY A 98 14.43 -19.34 -2.74
N GLU A 99 15.08 -19.93 -1.73
CA GLU A 99 14.43 -20.47 -0.52
C GLU A 99 13.64 -19.40 0.27
N ASN A 100 13.98 -18.11 0.13
CA ASN A 100 13.32 -16.98 0.78
C ASN A 100 12.41 -16.17 -0.17
N CYS A 101 11.90 -16.80 -1.21
CA CYS A 101 11.05 -16.13 -2.16
C CYS A 101 9.68 -15.75 -1.54
N ALA A 102 9.16 -14.59 -1.88
CA ALA A 102 7.84 -14.13 -1.42
C ALA A 102 6.71 -15.09 -1.78
N CYS A 103 6.88 -15.91 -2.84
CA CYS A 103 5.87 -16.92 -3.23
C CYS A 103 5.76 -18.11 -2.26
N GLU A 104 6.73 -18.32 -1.38
CA GLU A 104 6.75 -19.39 -0.38
C GLU A 104 6.76 -18.85 1.06
N SER A 105 6.73 -17.52 1.24
CA SER A 105 6.86 -16.86 2.53
C SER A 105 5.53 -16.32 3.06
N GLU A 106 5.45 -16.14 4.36
CA GLU A 106 4.46 -15.26 4.99
C GLU A 106 4.72 -13.83 4.56
N LEU A 107 3.65 -13.05 4.41
CA LEU A 107 3.72 -11.66 3.97
C LEU A 107 2.94 -10.76 4.93
N ASP A 108 3.37 -9.52 4.99
CA ASP A 108 2.66 -8.50 5.75
C ASP A 108 1.56 -7.86 4.89
N VAL A 109 0.50 -7.42 5.52
CA VAL A 109 -0.61 -6.76 4.84
C VAL A 109 -0.96 -5.46 5.54
N LEU A 110 -1.03 -4.38 4.76
CA LEU A 110 -1.51 -3.07 5.17
C LEU A 110 -2.79 -2.74 4.38
N LEU A 111 -3.90 -2.59 5.08
CA LEU A 111 -5.20 -2.27 4.50
C LEU A 111 -5.46 -0.76 4.55
N MET A 112 -5.82 -0.18 3.41
CA MET A 112 -5.99 1.26 3.25
C MET A 112 -7.19 1.57 2.35
N PRO A 113 -7.76 2.79 2.44
CA PRO A 113 -8.68 3.27 1.40
C PRO A 113 -7.97 3.36 0.05
N LEU A 114 -8.74 3.22 -1.02
CA LEU A 114 -8.26 3.53 -2.37
C LEU A 114 -8.09 5.04 -2.52
N ALA A 115 -6.88 5.49 -2.83
CA ALA A 115 -6.61 6.89 -3.14
C ALA A 115 -6.68 7.15 -4.65
N ASP A 116 -6.98 8.39 -5.01
CA ASP A 116 -6.91 8.87 -6.38
C ASP A 116 -5.49 9.33 -6.70
N MET A 117 -4.85 8.68 -7.66
CA MET A 117 -3.49 9.01 -8.10
C MET A 117 -3.44 10.22 -9.04
N ASN A 118 -4.59 10.79 -9.42
CA ASN A 118 -4.66 11.97 -10.29
C ASN A 118 -4.44 13.26 -9.46
N ILE A 119 -3.20 13.53 -9.14
CA ILE A 119 -2.74 14.69 -8.38
C ILE A 119 -1.96 15.64 -9.29
N THR A 120 -2.16 16.95 -9.13
CA THR A 120 -1.40 17.95 -9.88
C THR A 120 0.00 18.14 -9.29
N SER A 121 0.94 18.64 -10.11
CA SER A 121 2.30 18.96 -9.65
C SER A 121 2.28 19.97 -8.50
N LYS A 122 1.37 20.95 -8.52
CA LYS A 122 1.23 21.93 -7.44
C LYS A 122 0.80 21.26 -6.13
N GLU A 123 -0.24 20.43 -6.17
CA GLU A 123 -0.73 19.71 -4.98
C GLU A 123 0.34 18.80 -4.39
N ALA A 124 1.11 18.10 -5.25
CA ALA A 124 2.22 17.26 -4.80
C ALA A 124 3.35 18.09 -4.17
N THR A 125 3.70 19.23 -4.77
CA THR A 125 4.73 20.14 -4.22
C THR A 125 4.30 20.70 -2.87
N ASP A 126 3.04 21.12 -2.73
CA ASP A 126 2.49 21.63 -1.46
C ASP A 126 2.51 20.54 -0.38
N LEU A 127 2.18 19.28 -0.74
CA LEU A 127 2.28 18.13 0.17
C LEU A 127 3.72 17.85 0.59
N MET A 128 4.67 17.86 -0.35
CA MET A 128 6.09 17.64 -0.05
C MET A 128 6.63 18.69 0.92
N ALA A 129 6.23 19.97 0.77
CA ALA A 129 6.58 21.03 1.70
C ALA A 129 6.00 20.77 3.09
N LEU A 130 4.71 20.42 3.20
CA LEU A 130 4.08 20.05 4.46
C LEU A 130 4.78 18.86 5.13
N MET A 131 5.08 17.80 4.38
CA MET A 131 5.76 16.63 4.91
C MET A 131 7.17 16.95 5.41
N SER A 132 7.87 17.85 4.72
CA SER A 132 9.20 18.33 5.16
C SER A 132 9.12 19.08 6.48
N GLU A 133 8.13 19.95 6.68
CA GLU A 133 7.89 20.67 7.94
C GLU A 133 7.59 19.66 9.07
N LEU A 134 6.67 18.73 8.86
CA LEU A 134 6.30 17.72 9.84
C LEU A 134 7.50 16.82 10.23
N GLN A 135 8.37 16.49 9.28
CA GLN A 135 9.58 15.71 9.57
C GLN A 135 10.62 16.50 10.39
N GLN A 136 10.70 17.82 10.20
CA GLN A 136 11.56 18.67 11.04
C GLN A 136 11.08 18.72 12.49
N GLU A 137 9.78 18.65 12.72
CA GLU A 137 9.18 18.57 14.06
C GLU A 137 9.39 17.19 14.70
N HIS A 138 9.62 16.14 13.90
CA HIS A 138 9.79 14.74 14.31
C HIS A 138 11.06 14.12 13.73
N PRO A 139 12.26 14.64 14.06
CA PRO A 139 13.52 14.19 13.45
C PRO A 139 13.90 12.75 13.79
N GLU A 140 13.28 12.14 14.80
CA GLU A 140 13.44 10.75 15.19
C GLU A 140 12.74 9.77 14.24
N GLN A 141 11.83 10.28 13.39
CA GLN A 141 11.08 9.46 12.45
C GLN A 141 11.87 9.20 11.18
N ARG A 142 11.59 8.04 10.56
CA ARG A 142 12.16 7.70 9.26
C ARG A 142 11.74 8.74 8.20
N PRO A 143 12.67 9.23 7.35
CA PRO A 143 12.31 10.15 6.28
C PRO A 143 11.29 9.54 5.32
N TRP A 144 10.29 10.31 4.93
CA TRP A 144 9.38 9.95 3.85
C TRP A 144 10.06 10.18 2.49
N ASP A 145 9.86 9.25 1.56
CA ASP A 145 10.39 9.37 0.20
C ASP A 145 9.50 10.33 -0.62
N ASP A 146 9.98 11.53 -0.85
CA ASP A 146 9.32 12.67 -1.47
C ASP A 146 9.18 12.56 -3.00
N ARG A 147 8.74 11.40 -3.49
CA ARG A 147 8.47 11.18 -4.91
C ARG A 147 7.02 11.50 -5.27
N MET A 148 6.83 11.99 -6.50
CA MET A 148 5.50 12.23 -7.06
C MET A 148 4.60 10.98 -7.02
N SER A 149 5.17 9.78 -7.23
CA SER A 149 4.48 8.49 -7.15
C SER A 149 3.99 8.14 -5.74
N ASN A 150 4.49 8.82 -4.70
CA ASN A 150 4.07 8.64 -3.31
C ASN A 150 3.06 9.72 -2.87
N CYS A 151 2.53 10.49 -3.80
CA CYS A 151 1.51 11.50 -3.58
C CYS A 151 0.19 11.07 -4.24
N ALA A 152 -0.91 11.25 -3.53
CA ALA A 152 -2.25 10.95 -4.02
C ALA A 152 -3.28 11.92 -3.44
N LYS A 153 -4.55 11.76 -3.85
CA LYS A 153 -5.70 12.46 -3.23
C LYS A 153 -6.57 11.49 -2.46
N TYR A 154 -7.01 11.92 -1.31
CA TYR A 154 -8.01 11.22 -0.52
C TYR A 154 -8.98 12.25 0.06
N GLN A 155 -10.28 12.07 -0.20
CA GLN A 155 -11.33 13.01 0.23
C GLN A 155 -11.03 14.47 -0.15
N GLY A 156 -10.51 14.69 -1.36
CA GLY A 156 -10.20 16.01 -1.91
C GLY A 156 -8.90 16.65 -1.42
N LYS A 157 -8.15 15.98 -0.54
CA LYS A 157 -6.86 16.47 -0.01
C LYS A 157 -5.70 15.65 -0.58
N ALA A 158 -4.55 16.32 -0.80
CA ALA A 158 -3.30 15.63 -1.09
C ALA A 158 -2.82 14.87 0.16
N VAL A 159 -2.41 13.63 -0.01
CA VAL A 159 -1.94 12.73 1.05
C VAL A 159 -0.71 11.97 0.62
N ALA A 160 0.20 11.73 1.57
CA ALA A 160 1.37 10.91 1.37
C ALA A 160 1.01 9.41 1.42
N LEU A 161 1.70 8.66 0.57
CA LEU A 161 1.68 7.20 0.52
C LEU A 161 3.10 6.69 0.79
N ASP A 162 3.20 5.41 1.11
CA ASP A 162 4.47 4.66 1.19
C ASP A 162 5.49 5.23 2.18
N PHE A 163 5.39 4.80 3.42
CA PHE A 163 6.31 5.13 4.51
C PHE A 163 7.39 4.04 4.72
N GLY A 164 7.47 3.08 3.83
CA GLY A 164 8.47 2.03 3.85
C GLY A 164 9.83 2.51 3.37
N GLY A 165 10.49 3.35 4.08
CA GLY A 165 11.71 4.08 3.76
C GLY A 165 12.66 3.50 2.70
N ALA A 166 13.34 4.36 1.97
CA ALA A 166 14.49 3.97 1.14
C ALA A 166 15.55 3.31 2.04
N GLN A 167 15.85 2.05 1.79
CA GLN A 167 17.02 1.37 2.33
C GLN A 167 18.25 1.82 1.56
#